data_4b6df265a84b6d508919ea3f5681c080
#
_entry.id   4b6df265a84b6d508919ea3f5681c080
#
_cell.length_a   1.000
_cell.length_b   1.000
_cell.length_c   1.000
_cell.angle_alpha   90.00
_cell.angle_beta   90.00
_cell.angle_gamma   90.00
#
_symmetry.space_group_name_H-M   'P 1'
#
loop_
_entity.id
_entity.type
_entity.pdbx_description
1 polymer ?
#
loop_
_entity_poly.entity_id
_entity_poly.type
_entity_poly.pdbx_seq_one_letter_code
_entity_poly.pdbx_strand_id
1 'polypeptide(L)'
;MIDEPCRLRPQQRALLARWLPDATVLADLSWGLVETTVLDVVSTEGRFVVKAGGPDDHHIARELRAHREWVRPWAGTGRAPQLLFGDDAEKLLVTRYLPGTLVEGTGAQDDPEVYQQAGSLLAAFHGQASLFDEEWNDRLLRRVERHLALPHRIAPEVVRRVRAELSAWPAGGAHVVPTHGDWQPRNWLIDDGVVRIIDFGRADLRPAADDFVRLARQDFARDPALEAAFLQGYGSDPREPEEWRRALVAEAVGTAVWAYGVGDAAFEQLGHRLLRELVRETARGDYAQPSSCSCSSSMP
;
A
#
# COMPACT_ATOMS: atom_id res chain seq x y z
N MET A 1 11.06 32.04 -3.37
CA MET A 1 9.65 32.36 -3.07
C MET A 1 8.81 31.28 -3.73
N ILE A 2 7.92 30.62 -2.97
CA ILE A 2 6.96 29.66 -3.52
C ILE A 2 5.85 30.51 -4.15
N ASP A 3 6.07 30.93 -5.41
CA ASP A 3 5.11 31.69 -6.21
C ASP A 3 4.20 30.69 -6.97
N GLU A 4 2.92 31.06 -7.04
CA GLU A 4 1.76 30.33 -7.57
C GLU A 4 2.00 29.41 -8.79
N PRO A 5 1.30 28.24 -8.85
CA PRO A 5 0.11 27.83 -8.10
C PRO A 5 0.36 26.62 -7.18
N CYS A 6 0.91 26.86 -6.00
CA CYS A 6 1.09 25.79 -5.02
C CYS A 6 -0.26 25.50 -4.35
N ARG A 7 -0.76 24.23 -4.47
CA ARG A 7 -2.01 23.75 -3.85
C ARG A 7 -1.96 23.73 -2.31
N LEU A 8 -0.92 24.28 -1.69
CA LEU A 8 -0.78 24.35 -0.24
C LEU A 8 -1.70 25.39 0.37
N ARG A 9 -2.34 25.06 1.48
CA ARG A 9 -3.11 26.03 2.30
C ARG A 9 -2.19 27.09 2.89
N PRO A 10 -2.71 28.29 3.27
CA PRO A 10 -1.89 29.38 3.83
C PRO A 10 -1.05 28.95 5.03
N GLN A 11 -1.62 28.17 5.96
CA GLN A 11 -0.92 27.66 7.14
C GLN A 11 0.19 26.68 6.77
N GLN A 12 -0.05 25.80 5.80
CA GLN A 12 0.96 24.87 5.29
C GLN A 12 2.12 25.61 4.62
N ARG A 13 1.83 26.67 3.83
CA ARG A 13 2.87 27.52 3.26
C ARG A 13 3.70 28.24 4.33
N ALA A 14 3.04 28.74 5.37
CA ALA A 14 3.74 29.40 6.48
C ALA A 14 4.67 28.43 7.24
N LEU A 15 4.21 27.19 7.47
CA LEU A 15 5.04 26.15 8.08
C LEU A 15 6.22 25.77 7.19
N LEU A 16 5.97 25.53 5.90
CA LEU A 16 7.02 25.18 4.96
C LEU A 16 8.07 26.28 4.84
N ALA A 17 7.65 27.55 4.75
CA ALA A 17 8.57 28.69 4.72
C ALA A 17 9.41 28.84 6.01
N ARG A 18 8.89 28.38 7.15
CA ARG A 18 9.65 28.35 8.42
C ARG A 18 10.64 27.18 8.46
N TRP A 19 10.29 26.02 7.91
CA TRP A 19 11.15 24.83 7.88
C TRP A 19 12.22 24.90 6.80
N LEU A 20 11.86 25.44 5.64
CA LEU A 20 12.71 25.56 4.46
C LEU A 20 12.50 26.97 3.85
N PRO A 21 13.13 28.02 4.41
CA PRO A 21 12.86 29.41 4.05
C PRO A 21 13.24 29.79 2.60
N ASP A 22 14.18 29.07 2.01
CA ASP A 22 14.69 29.26 0.66
C ASP A 22 14.19 28.21 -0.35
N ALA A 23 13.17 27.42 0.02
CA ALA A 23 12.67 26.35 -0.81
C ALA A 23 12.08 26.86 -2.13
N THR A 24 12.45 26.16 -3.22
CA THR A 24 11.91 26.37 -4.57
C THR A 24 11.30 25.06 -5.06
N VAL A 25 10.09 25.12 -5.61
CA VAL A 25 9.42 23.97 -6.20
C VAL A 25 10.05 23.66 -7.56
N LEU A 26 10.52 22.43 -7.73
CA LEU A 26 11.04 21.90 -8.99
C LEU A 26 9.94 21.28 -9.85
N ALA A 27 9.04 20.52 -9.20
CA ALA A 27 7.94 19.83 -9.87
C ALA A 27 6.75 19.62 -8.93
N ASP A 28 5.55 19.59 -9.51
CA ASP A 28 4.35 19.07 -8.86
C ASP A 28 4.21 17.57 -9.26
N LEU A 29 4.32 16.69 -8.29
CA LEU A 29 4.23 15.24 -8.43
C LEU A 29 2.86 14.71 -8.00
N SER A 30 1.89 15.59 -7.78
CA SER A 30 0.54 15.22 -7.31
C SER A 30 -0.19 14.36 -8.35
N TRP A 31 -0.89 13.34 -7.89
CA TRP A 31 -1.58 12.41 -8.79
C TRP A 31 -2.84 12.98 -9.46
N GLY A 32 -3.38 14.09 -8.98
CA GLY A 32 -4.55 14.75 -9.59
C GLY A 32 -5.92 14.08 -9.33
N LEU A 33 -5.96 12.83 -8.87
CA LEU A 33 -7.20 12.11 -8.52
C LEU A 33 -7.58 12.26 -7.04
N VAL A 34 -6.67 12.78 -6.22
CA VAL A 34 -6.86 12.98 -4.78
C VAL A 34 -6.36 14.37 -4.40
N GLU A 35 -6.85 14.90 -3.27
CA GLU A 35 -6.50 16.24 -2.80
C GLU A 35 -5.07 16.35 -2.20
N THR A 36 -4.34 15.23 -2.13
CA THR A 36 -2.98 15.24 -1.60
C THR A 36 -2.03 15.91 -2.59
N THR A 37 -1.38 16.96 -2.14
CA THR A 37 -0.34 17.67 -2.90
C THR A 37 1.01 17.02 -2.60
N VAL A 38 1.79 16.73 -3.65
CA VAL A 38 3.16 16.19 -3.56
C VAL A 38 4.09 17.05 -4.38
N LEU A 39 5.05 17.70 -3.74
CA LEU A 39 5.98 18.61 -4.39
C LEU A 39 7.41 18.13 -4.26
N ASP A 40 8.15 18.19 -5.34
CA ASP A 40 9.60 18.09 -5.37
C ASP A 40 10.19 19.48 -5.16
N VAL A 41 11.01 19.64 -4.13
CA VAL A 41 11.52 20.96 -3.69
C VAL A 41 13.02 20.90 -3.52
N VAL A 42 13.69 22.02 -3.80
CA VAL A 42 15.11 22.21 -3.51
C VAL A 42 15.30 23.42 -2.62
N SER A 43 16.27 23.33 -1.70
CA SER A 43 16.77 24.44 -0.89
C SER A 43 18.30 24.38 -0.81
N THR A 44 18.92 25.31 -0.09
CA THR A 44 20.37 25.28 0.21
C THR A 44 20.77 24.02 1.01
N GLU A 45 19.83 23.40 1.74
CA GLU A 45 20.06 22.19 2.54
C GLU A 45 19.91 20.87 1.73
N GLY A 46 19.49 20.98 0.46
CA GLY A 46 19.32 19.82 -0.44
C GLY A 46 17.97 19.73 -1.13
N ARG A 47 17.60 18.51 -1.55
CA ARG A 47 16.34 18.22 -2.25
C ARG A 47 15.39 17.44 -1.36
N PHE A 48 14.11 17.76 -1.43
CA PHE A 48 13.08 17.27 -0.53
C PHE A 48 11.81 16.94 -1.28
N VAL A 49 10.99 16.08 -0.65
CA VAL A 49 9.60 15.87 -1.05
C VAL A 49 8.71 16.45 0.05
N VAL A 50 7.79 17.30 -0.35
CA VAL A 50 6.75 17.89 0.53
C VAL A 50 5.43 17.23 0.19
N LYS A 51 4.76 16.65 1.19
CA LYS A 51 3.39 16.13 1.04
C LYS A 51 2.44 16.93 1.94
N ALA A 52 1.30 17.34 1.39
CA ALA A 52 0.27 18.09 2.10
C ALA A 52 -1.12 17.53 1.81
N GLY A 53 -1.88 17.26 2.86
CA GLY A 53 -3.25 16.78 2.77
C GLY A 53 -4.28 17.90 2.95
N GLY A 54 -5.48 17.72 2.40
CA GLY A 54 -6.66 18.54 2.68
C GLY A 54 -7.16 18.37 4.12
N PRO A 55 -8.21 19.12 4.52
CA PRO A 55 -8.75 19.06 5.89
C PRO A 55 -9.19 17.65 6.31
N ASP A 56 -9.76 16.88 5.37
CA ASP A 56 -10.29 15.53 5.63
C ASP A 56 -9.28 14.42 5.32
N ASP A 57 -8.06 14.76 4.87
CA ASP A 57 -7.02 13.79 4.56
C ASP A 57 -6.60 13.03 5.82
N HIS A 58 -6.51 11.71 5.70
CA HIS A 58 -6.04 10.80 6.74
C HIS A 58 -4.75 10.05 6.36
N HIS A 59 -4.28 10.23 5.11
CA HIS A 59 -3.07 9.58 4.62
C HIS A 59 -1.82 10.20 5.23
N ILE A 60 -1.78 11.54 5.34
CA ILE A 60 -0.62 12.24 5.92
C ILE A 60 -0.40 11.83 7.38
N ALA A 61 -1.46 11.73 8.18
CA ALA A 61 -1.33 11.29 9.58
C ALA A 61 -0.77 9.85 9.69
N ARG A 62 -1.20 8.93 8.80
CA ARG A 62 -0.66 7.57 8.74
C ARG A 62 0.80 7.56 8.31
N GLU A 63 1.16 8.33 7.31
CA GLU A 63 2.53 8.45 6.82
C GLU A 63 3.47 9.01 7.89
N LEU A 64 3.04 10.06 8.61
CA LEU A 64 3.77 10.61 9.76
C LEU A 64 3.98 9.57 10.85
N ARG A 65 2.93 8.81 11.22
CA ARG A 65 3.04 7.72 12.18
C ARG A 65 4.02 6.65 11.70
N ALA A 66 3.91 6.21 10.45
CA ALA A 66 4.79 5.19 9.89
C ALA A 66 6.26 5.64 9.93
N HIS A 67 6.54 6.88 9.55
CA HIS A 67 7.90 7.43 9.62
C HIS A 67 8.45 7.51 11.03
N ARG A 68 7.62 7.81 12.02
CA ARG A 68 8.03 7.91 13.44
C ARG A 68 8.24 6.54 14.08
N GLU A 69 7.41 5.55 13.73
CA GLU A 69 7.37 4.27 14.41
C GLU A 69 8.13 3.16 13.67
N TRP A 70 8.03 3.08 12.32
CA TRP A 70 8.45 1.88 11.57
C TRP A 70 9.48 2.14 10.47
N VAL A 71 9.55 3.33 9.87
CA VAL A 71 10.39 3.60 8.68
C VAL A 71 11.85 3.89 9.04
N ARG A 72 12.16 4.27 10.28
CA ARG A 72 13.53 4.65 10.72
C ARG A 72 14.63 3.67 10.31
N PRO A 73 14.50 2.34 10.48
CA PRO A 73 15.54 1.39 10.08
C PRO A 73 15.87 1.47 8.59
N TRP A 74 14.88 1.70 7.75
CA TRP A 74 15.06 1.83 6.30
C TRP A 74 15.61 3.20 5.90
N ALA A 75 15.13 4.26 6.53
CA ALA A 75 15.64 5.62 6.29
C ALA A 75 17.13 5.72 6.63
N GLY A 76 17.59 5.07 7.70
CA GLY A 76 19.01 5.03 8.10
C GLY A 76 19.91 4.30 7.10
N THR A 77 19.36 3.41 6.29
CA THR A 77 20.10 2.66 5.25
C THR A 77 19.82 3.19 3.84
N GLY A 78 19.09 4.30 3.70
CA GLY A 78 18.71 4.86 2.41
C GLY A 78 17.68 4.04 1.64
N ARG A 79 16.96 3.11 2.31
CA ARG A 79 15.91 2.28 1.69
C ARG A 79 14.53 2.93 1.73
N ALA A 80 14.36 4.01 2.50
CA ALA A 80 13.15 4.83 2.55
C ALA A 80 13.50 6.31 2.77
N PRO A 81 12.59 7.25 2.47
CA PRO A 81 12.80 8.67 2.71
C PRO A 81 12.97 8.95 4.20
N GLN A 82 13.90 9.84 4.54
CA GLN A 82 14.06 10.32 5.91
C GLN A 82 13.05 11.45 6.19
N LEU A 83 12.18 11.29 7.18
CA LEU A 83 11.33 12.37 7.68
C LEU A 83 12.19 13.44 8.36
N LEU A 84 12.01 14.68 7.98
CA LEU A 84 12.68 15.84 8.57
C LEU A 84 11.71 16.69 9.38
N PHE A 85 10.55 17.00 8.81
CA PHE A 85 9.52 17.80 9.45
C PHE A 85 8.16 17.15 9.24
N GLY A 86 7.26 17.33 10.22
CA GLY A 86 5.89 16.85 10.12
C GLY A 86 4.98 17.53 11.12
N ASP A 87 3.80 17.91 10.65
CA ASP A 87 2.75 18.52 11.46
C ASP A 87 1.42 17.79 11.21
N ASP A 88 0.90 17.13 12.26
CA ASP A 88 -0.34 16.36 12.17
C ASP A 88 -1.58 17.24 12.04
N ALA A 89 -1.58 18.42 12.66
CA ALA A 89 -2.72 19.34 12.63
C ALA A 89 -2.87 19.96 11.25
N GLU A 90 -1.75 20.41 10.66
CA GLU A 90 -1.75 20.98 9.32
C GLU A 90 -1.62 19.93 8.21
N LYS A 91 -1.45 18.65 8.58
CA LYS A 91 -1.31 17.54 7.62
C LYS A 91 -0.24 17.84 6.57
N LEU A 92 0.95 18.15 7.06
CA LEU A 92 2.11 18.49 6.24
C LEU A 92 3.32 17.67 6.70
N LEU A 93 4.05 17.10 5.74
CA LEU A 93 5.33 16.46 6.01
C LEU A 93 6.38 16.84 4.97
N VAL A 94 7.64 16.80 5.39
CA VAL A 94 8.81 17.00 4.54
C VAL A 94 9.78 15.85 4.77
N THR A 95 10.14 15.18 3.68
CA THR A 95 11.16 14.11 3.69
C THR A 95 12.34 14.51 2.81
N ARG A 96 13.52 13.92 3.05
CA ARG A 96 14.61 14.00 2.08
C ARG A 96 14.19 13.30 0.78
N TYR A 97 14.56 13.90 -0.34
CA TYR A 97 14.39 13.28 -1.65
C TYR A 97 15.14 11.97 -1.69
N LEU A 98 14.47 10.92 -2.12
CA LEU A 98 15.04 9.59 -2.31
C LEU A 98 15.32 9.39 -3.80
N PRO A 99 16.58 9.23 -4.22
CA PRO A 99 16.89 9.04 -5.63
C PRO A 99 16.43 7.67 -6.11
N GLY A 100 16.21 7.57 -7.43
CA GLY A 100 15.82 6.34 -8.12
C GLY A 100 14.73 6.59 -9.15
N THR A 101 14.50 5.56 -9.97
CA THR A 101 13.43 5.51 -10.96
C THR A 101 12.34 4.57 -10.47
N LEU A 102 11.08 4.89 -10.70
CA LEU A 102 9.97 3.98 -10.38
C LEU A 102 10.17 2.64 -11.07
N VAL A 103 9.94 1.56 -10.34
CA VAL A 103 10.03 0.20 -10.89
C VAL A 103 8.89 -0.04 -11.88
N GLU A 104 7.67 0.47 -11.58
CA GLU A 104 6.51 0.32 -12.46
C GLU A 104 6.79 0.89 -13.86
N GLY A 105 6.46 0.12 -14.89
CA GLY A 105 6.62 0.52 -16.29
C GLY A 105 8.06 0.49 -16.82
N THR A 106 9.03 -0.02 -16.06
CA THR A 106 10.41 -0.21 -16.49
C THR A 106 10.77 -1.69 -16.57
N GLY A 107 11.94 -2.02 -17.13
CA GLY A 107 12.44 -3.40 -17.16
C GLY A 107 12.67 -4.01 -15.76
N ALA A 108 12.84 -3.18 -14.74
CA ALA A 108 12.96 -3.63 -13.34
C ALA A 108 11.68 -4.26 -12.79
N GLN A 109 10.51 -3.96 -13.40
CA GLN A 109 9.24 -4.58 -13.03
C GLN A 109 9.15 -6.08 -13.42
N ASP A 110 10.02 -6.55 -14.29
CA ASP A 110 10.10 -7.95 -14.72
C ASP A 110 11.34 -8.67 -14.15
N ASP A 111 12.09 -8.01 -13.26
CA ASP A 111 13.31 -8.54 -12.67
C ASP A 111 13.04 -9.26 -11.33
N PRO A 112 13.24 -10.59 -11.25
CA PRO A 112 13.05 -11.34 -10.01
C PRO A 112 13.92 -10.84 -8.84
N GLU A 113 15.12 -10.28 -9.10
CA GLU A 113 15.99 -9.74 -8.05
C GLU A 113 15.34 -8.54 -7.33
N VAL A 114 14.63 -7.71 -8.07
CA VAL A 114 13.87 -6.57 -7.51
C VAL A 114 12.80 -7.09 -6.55
N TYR A 115 12.08 -8.16 -6.92
CA TYR A 115 11.05 -8.76 -6.05
C TYR A 115 11.65 -9.46 -4.84
N GLN A 116 12.80 -10.11 -4.99
CA GLN A 116 13.51 -10.69 -3.84
C GLN A 116 13.92 -9.61 -2.84
N GLN A 117 14.48 -8.49 -3.30
CA GLN A 117 14.81 -7.36 -2.43
C GLN A 117 13.56 -6.76 -1.78
N ALA A 118 12.47 -6.57 -2.54
CA ALA A 118 11.20 -6.07 -2.02
C ALA A 118 10.63 -7.01 -0.96
N GLY A 119 10.68 -8.33 -1.18
CA GLY A 119 10.27 -9.34 -0.19
C GLY A 119 11.08 -9.22 1.11
N SER A 120 12.39 -9.11 1.02
CA SER A 120 13.27 -8.95 2.19
C SER A 120 12.99 -7.66 2.97
N LEU A 121 12.75 -6.57 2.26
CA LEU A 121 12.36 -5.31 2.89
C LEU A 121 11.00 -5.44 3.60
N LEU A 122 10.01 -6.05 2.96
CA LEU A 122 8.70 -6.24 3.58
C LEU A 122 8.78 -7.12 4.82
N ALA A 123 9.53 -8.23 4.79
CA ALA A 123 9.76 -9.08 5.95
C ALA A 123 10.35 -8.28 7.14
N ALA A 124 11.34 -7.44 6.85
CA ALA A 124 11.95 -6.58 7.88
C ALA A 124 10.95 -5.52 8.42
N PHE A 125 10.02 -5.05 7.61
CA PHE A 125 8.98 -4.11 8.03
C PHE A 125 7.94 -4.79 8.92
N HIS A 126 7.42 -5.94 8.50
CA HIS A 126 6.47 -6.74 9.25
C HIS A 126 7.06 -7.26 10.57
N GLY A 127 8.34 -7.62 10.57
CA GLY A 127 9.05 -8.16 11.75
C GLY A 127 9.27 -7.16 12.89
N GLN A 128 8.94 -5.87 12.74
CA GLN A 128 9.18 -4.87 13.78
C GLN A 128 8.21 -4.98 14.96
N ALA A 129 7.00 -5.45 14.74
CA ALA A 129 6.00 -5.67 15.79
C ALA A 129 5.02 -6.77 15.35
N SER A 130 4.47 -7.48 16.34
CA SER A 130 3.35 -8.40 16.13
C SER A 130 2.42 -8.27 17.33
N LEU A 131 1.17 -7.95 17.06
CA LEU A 131 0.12 -7.73 18.06
C LEU A 131 -1.09 -8.61 17.72
N PHE A 132 -1.80 -9.09 18.73
CA PHE A 132 -3.10 -9.70 18.52
C PHE A 132 -4.18 -8.63 18.66
N ASP A 133 -4.93 -8.39 17.61
CA ASP A 133 -6.02 -7.43 17.56
C ASP A 133 -7.34 -8.18 17.64
N GLU A 134 -7.95 -8.16 18.82
CA GLU A 134 -9.16 -8.94 19.13
C GLU A 134 -10.38 -8.58 18.27
N GLU A 135 -10.42 -7.37 17.71
CA GLU A 135 -11.55 -6.86 16.93
C GLU A 135 -11.30 -6.82 15.42
N TRP A 136 -10.17 -7.37 14.94
CA TRP A 136 -9.78 -7.21 13.55
C TRP A 136 -10.86 -7.66 12.55
N ASN A 137 -11.38 -8.88 12.73
CA ASN A 137 -12.37 -9.43 11.80
C ASN A 137 -13.67 -8.61 11.80
N ASP A 138 -14.10 -8.16 12.95
CA ASP A 138 -15.30 -7.31 13.08
C ASP A 138 -15.11 -5.94 12.41
N ARG A 139 -13.91 -5.35 12.52
CA ARG A 139 -13.59 -4.10 11.82
C ARG A 139 -13.50 -4.29 10.32
N LEU A 140 -12.92 -5.40 9.86
CA LEU A 140 -12.84 -5.75 8.45
C LEU A 140 -14.24 -5.91 7.85
N LEU A 141 -15.10 -6.69 8.52
CA LEU A 141 -16.51 -6.87 8.13
C LEU A 141 -17.24 -5.53 8.01
N ARG A 142 -17.19 -4.71 9.07
CA ARG A 142 -17.79 -3.37 9.06
C ARG A 142 -17.24 -2.47 7.96
N ARG A 143 -15.96 -2.60 7.61
CA ARG A 143 -15.33 -1.84 6.52
C ARG A 143 -15.92 -2.24 5.17
N VAL A 144 -16.03 -3.55 4.90
CA VAL A 144 -16.58 -4.06 3.64
C VAL A 144 -18.04 -3.68 3.48
N GLU A 145 -18.85 -3.85 4.54
CA GLU A 145 -20.28 -3.46 4.51
C GLU A 145 -20.46 -1.95 4.30
N ARG A 146 -19.62 -1.11 4.89
CA ARG A 146 -19.66 0.35 4.62
C ARG A 146 -19.32 0.65 3.16
N HIS A 147 -18.35 -0.02 2.56
CA HIS A 147 -18.07 0.15 1.13
C HIS A 147 -19.28 -0.26 0.29
N LEU A 148 -19.91 -1.41 0.57
CA LEU A 148 -21.10 -1.87 -0.14
C LEU A 148 -22.35 -0.99 0.09
N ALA A 149 -22.31 -0.08 1.05
CA ALA A 149 -23.36 0.92 1.29
C ALA A 149 -23.12 2.25 0.54
N LEU A 150 -21.91 2.50 0.06
CA LEU A 150 -21.58 3.66 -0.79
C LEU A 150 -22.10 3.46 -2.22
N PRO A 151 -22.25 4.52 -3.03
CA PRO A 151 -22.57 4.40 -4.44
C PRO A 151 -21.53 3.54 -5.19
N HIS A 152 -22.00 2.57 -5.99
CA HIS A 152 -21.15 1.70 -6.78
C HIS A 152 -21.94 1.05 -7.94
N ARG A 153 -21.24 0.42 -8.90
CA ARG A 153 -21.83 -0.32 -10.02
C ARG A 153 -21.60 -1.83 -9.96
N ILE A 154 -21.28 -2.37 -8.76
CA ILE A 154 -21.17 -3.82 -8.57
C ILE A 154 -22.55 -4.46 -8.83
N ALA A 155 -22.58 -5.51 -9.64
CA ALA A 155 -23.83 -6.17 -10.03
C ALA A 155 -24.56 -6.73 -8.78
N PRO A 156 -25.91 -6.59 -8.69
CA PRO A 156 -26.65 -6.95 -7.47
C PRO A 156 -26.49 -8.43 -7.05
N GLU A 157 -26.35 -9.33 -7.99
CA GLU A 157 -26.10 -10.75 -7.71
C GLU A 157 -24.71 -11.00 -7.11
N VAL A 158 -23.70 -10.22 -7.52
CA VAL A 158 -22.36 -10.25 -6.92
C VAL A 158 -22.41 -9.74 -5.48
N VAL A 159 -23.09 -8.61 -5.25
CA VAL A 159 -23.29 -8.04 -3.90
C VAL A 159 -23.99 -9.06 -2.98
N ARG A 160 -25.04 -9.74 -3.47
CA ARG A 160 -25.72 -10.77 -2.65
C ARG A 160 -24.79 -11.91 -2.27
N ARG A 161 -23.95 -12.39 -3.20
CA ARG A 161 -22.98 -13.46 -2.94
C ARG A 161 -21.88 -13.01 -1.98
N VAL A 162 -21.34 -11.82 -2.16
CA VAL A 162 -20.36 -11.24 -1.23
C VAL A 162 -20.99 -11.15 0.17
N ARG A 163 -22.19 -10.62 0.33
CA ARG A 163 -22.86 -10.56 1.64
C ARG A 163 -23.13 -11.91 2.27
N ALA A 164 -23.49 -12.92 1.47
CA ALA A 164 -23.61 -14.28 1.97
C ALA A 164 -22.26 -14.84 2.48
N GLU A 165 -21.16 -14.53 1.81
CA GLU A 165 -19.82 -14.87 2.29
C GLU A 165 -19.45 -14.09 3.55
N LEU A 166 -19.71 -12.79 3.61
CA LEU A 166 -19.47 -11.95 4.80
C LEU A 166 -20.19 -12.47 6.04
N SER A 167 -21.43 -12.98 5.89
CA SER A 167 -22.20 -13.52 7.00
C SER A 167 -21.61 -14.81 7.62
N ALA A 168 -20.69 -15.47 6.92
CA ALA A 168 -19.96 -16.65 7.38
C ALA A 168 -18.58 -16.30 7.97
N TRP A 169 -18.15 -15.04 7.91
CA TRP A 169 -16.86 -14.66 8.48
C TRP A 169 -16.86 -14.79 9.99
N PRO A 170 -15.79 -15.38 10.58
CA PRO A 170 -15.70 -15.50 12.02
C PRO A 170 -15.58 -14.13 12.67
N ALA A 171 -16.21 -13.96 13.82
CA ALA A 171 -15.90 -12.88 14.73
C ALA A 171 -14.51 -13.07 15.36
N GLY A 172 -13.95 -12.01 15.96
CA GLY A 172 -12.72 -12.09 16.73
C GLY A 172 -11.51 -11.49 16.06
N GLY A 173 -10.33 -11.87 16.55
CA GLY A 173 -9.08 -11.21 16.25
C GLY A 173 -8.21 -11.89 15.20
N ALA A 174 -7.14 -11.18 14.86
CA ALA A 174 -6.04 -11.69 14.04
C ALA A 174 -4.71 -11.11 14.54
N HIS A 175 -3.62 -11.78 14.20
CA HIS A 175 -2.29 -11.21 14.36
C HIS A 175 -2.07 -10.12 13.32
N VAL A 176 -1.68 -8.93 13.78
CA VAL A 176 -1.40 -7.77 12.93
C VAL A 176 0.05 -7.32 13.10
N VAL A 177 0.62 -6.84 12.02
CA VAL A 177 1.98 -6.32 11.92
C VAL A 177 1.96 -4.93 11.28
N PRO A 178 3.02 -4.13 11.37
CA PRO A 178 3.15 -2.95 10.54
C PRO A 178 3.10 -3.34 9.07
N THR A 179 2.09 -2.86 8.32
CA THR A 179 1.96 -3.07 6.89
C THR A 179 2.12 -1.76 6.14
N HIS A 180 2.63 -1.82 4.92
CA HIS A 180 2.70 -0.67 4.03
C HIS A 180 1.31 -0.27 3.50
N GLY A 181 0.47 -1.27 3.23
CA GLY A 181 -0.91 -1.11 2.77
C GLY A 181 -1.07 -0.73 1.29
N ASP A 182 0.06 -0.58 0.57
CA ASP A 182 0.09 -0.33 -0.87
C ASP A 182 1.40 -0.88 -1.48
N TRP A 183 1.77 -2.12 -1.11
CA TRP A 183 3.02 -2.76 -1.51
C TRP A 183 2.94 -3.22 -2.97
N GLN A 184 3.58 -2.47 -3.87
CA GLN A 184 3.57 -2.75 -5.30
C GLN A 184 4.61 -1.88 -6.04
N PRO A 185 5.02 -2.23 -7.30
CA PRO A 185 6.08 -1.57 -8.07
C PRO A 185 5.96 -0.05 -8.23
N ARG A 186 4.76 0.51 -8.22
CA ARG A 186 4.58 1.98 -8.29
C ARG A 186 5.04 2.73 -7.03
N ASN A 187 5.28 2.01 -5.93
CA ASN A 187 5.81 2.54 -4.68
C ASN A 187 7.24 2.06 -4.41
N TRP A 188 7.88 1.44 -5.41
CA TRP A 188 9.27 1.04 -5.35
C TRP A 188 10.10 1.87 -6.31
N LEU A 189 11.25 2.32 -5.84
CA LEU A 189 12.28 2.92 -6.67
C LEU A 189 13.43 1.94 -6.85
N ILE A 190 14.10 2.01 -7.99
CA ILE A 190 15.36 1.33 -8.25
C ILE A 190 16.45 2.36 -8.52
N ASP A 191 17.59 2.24 -7.84
CA ASP A 191 18.77 3.09 -7.99
C ASP A 191 20.02 2.25 -7.80
N ASP A 192 20.84 2.14 -8.85
CA ASP A 192 22.01 1.27 -8.91
C ASP A 192 21.75 -0.18 -8.43
N GLY A 193 20.63 -0.79 -8.88
CA GLY A 193 20.22 -2.14 -8.49
C GLY A 193 19.66 -2.25 -7.07
N VAL A 194 19.50 -1.15 -6.36
CA VAL A 194 19.02 -1.09 -4.97
C VAL A 194 17.54 -0.69 -4.92
N VAL A 195 16.69 -1.56 -4.41
CA VAL A 195 15.27 -1.27 -4.21
C VAL A 195 15.07 -0.36 -3.01
N ARG A 196 14.23 0.67 -3.18
CA ARG A 196 13.84 1.64 -2.15
C ARG A 196 12.34 1.81 -2.14
N ILE A 197 11.77 2.14 -0.99
CA ILE A 197 10.32 2.18 -0.78
C ILE A 197 9.87 3.60 -0.47
N ILE A 198 8.75 4.00 -1.08
CA ILE A 198 8.12 5.31 -0.88
C ILE A 198 6.61 5.13 -0.59
N ASP A 199 5.98 6.21 -0.15
CA ASP A 199 4.53 6.36 0.01
C ASP A 199 3.90 5.47 1.09
N PHE A 200 4.14 5.86 2.35
CA PHE A 200 3.59 5.20 3.54
C PHE A 200 2.20 5.70 3.96
N GLY A 201 1.52 6.46 3.10
CA GLY A 201 0.20 7.05 3.41
C GLY A 201 -0.91 6.04 3.68
N ARG A 202 -0.68 4.76 3.39
CA ARG A 202 -1.60 3.65 3.70
C ARG A 202 -1.09 2.74 4.81
N ALA A 203 0.09 3.02 5.39
CA ALA A 203 0.66 2.18 6.43
C ALA A 203 -0.25 2.10 7.66
N ASP A 204 -0.41 0.87 8.17
CA ASP A 204 -1.24 0.59 9.35
C ASP A 204 -0.90 -0.80 9.91
N LEU A 205 -1.45 -1.14 11.07
CA LEU A 205 -1.41 -2.50 11.60
C LEU A 205 -2.49 -3.36 10.93
N ARG A 206 -2.07 -4.43 10.22
CA ARG A 206 -2.93 -5.39 9.53
C ARG A 206 -2.28 -6.78 9.53
N PRO A 207 -3.02 -7.85 9.19
CA PRO A 207 -2.40 -9.13 8.86
C PRO A 207 -1.35 -8.98 7.76
N ALA A 208 -0.24 -9.69 7.89
CA ALA A 208 0.88 -9.59 6.96
C ALA A 208 0.48 -9.86 5.50
N ALA A 209 -0.49 -10.76 5.29
CA ALA A 209 -0.99 -11.10 3.97
C ALA A 209 -1.64 -9.92 3.22
N ASP A 210 -2.11 -8.87 3.91
CA ASP A 210 -2.73 -7.71 3.27
C ASP A 210 -1.80 -7.02 2.24
N ASP A 211 -0.48 -6.98 2.50
CA ASP A 211 0.50 -6.39 1.58
C ASP A 211 0.80 -7.26 0.35
N PHE A 212 0.37 -8.52 0.35
CA PHE A 212 0.52 -9.42 -0.81
C PHE A 212 -0.62 -9.31 -1.82
N VAL A 213 -1.77 -8.76 -1.42
CA VAL A 213 -3.02 -8.84 -2.21
C VAL A 213 -2.84 -8.24 -3.61
N ARG A 214 -2.19 -7.10 -3.73
CA ARG A 214 -2.01 -6.42 -5.03
C ARG A 214 -1.02 -7.15 -5.91
N LEU A 215 0.13 -7.54 -5.35
CA LEU A 215 1.13 -8.32 -6.07
C LEU A 215 0.54 -9.62 -6.61
N ALA A 216 -0.20 -10.36 -5.79
CA ALA A 216 -0.82 -11.63 -6.18
C ALA A 216 -1.80 -11.48 -7.35
N ARG A 217 -2.52 -10.35 -7.42
CA ARG A 217 -3.52 -10.09 -8.47
C ARG A 217 -2.98 -9.39 -9.71
N GLN A 218 -1.75 -8.93 -9.67
CA GLN A 218 -1.10 -8.19 -10.75
C GLN A 218 0.18 -8.91 -11.19
N ASP A 219 1.27 -8.65 -10.51
CA ASP A 219 2.60 -9.07 -10.92
C ASP A 219 2.79 -10.59 -10.81
N PHE A 220 2.38 -11.22 -9.72
CA PHE A 220 2.51 -12.66 -9.52
C PHE A 220 1.59 -13.46 -10.45
N ALA A 221 0.38 -12.94 -10.74
CA ALA A 221 -0.52 -13.54 -11.72
C ALA A 221 0.05 -13.45 -13.17
N ARG A 222 0.86 -12.42 -13.44
CA ARG A 222 1.53 -12.22 -14.73
C ARG A 222 2.74 -13.13 -14.89
N ASP A 223 3.55 -13.26 -13.84
CA ASP A 223 4.75 -14.10 -13.85
C ASP A 223 4.98 -14.76 -12.47
N PRO A 224 4.78 -16.08 -12.35
CA PRO A 224 5.03 -16.82 -11.10
C PRO A 224 6.49 -16.80 -10.63
N ALA A 225 7.47 -16.50 -11.49
CA ALA A 225 8.87 -16.38 -11.07
C ALA A 225 9.08 -15.17 -10.15
N LEU A 226 8.31 -14.10 -10.34
CA LEU A 226 8.34 -12.92 -9.47
C LEU A 226 7.81 -13.26 -8.07
N GLU A 227 6.75 -14.07 -7.97
CA GLU A 227 6.23 -14.57 -6.69
C GLU A 227 7.26 -15.43 -5.97
N ALA A 228 7.88 -16.38 -6.68
CA ALA A 228 8.90 -17.25 -6.10
C ALA A 228 10.09 -16.45 -5.55
N ALA A 229 10.58 -15.46 -6.30
CA ALA A 229 11.67 -14.59 -5.87
C ALA A 229 11.26 -13.72 -4.67
N PHE A 230 10.04 -13.18 -4.68
CA PHE A 230 9.50 -12.38 -3.58
C PHE A 230 9.40 -13.19 -2.29
N LEU A 231 8.82 -14.41 -2.35
CA LEU A 231 8.72 -15.33 -1.22
C LEU A 231 10.10 -15.78 -0.72
N GLN A 232 11.07 -15.99 -1.61
CA GLN A 232 12.46 -16.26 -1.23
C GLN A 232 13.04 -15.11 -0.41
N GLY A 233 12.79 -13.86 -0.79
CA GLY A 233 13.22 -12.68 -0.05
C GLY A 233 12.47 -12.50 1.26
N TYR A 234 11.17 -12.75 1.27
CA TYR A 234 10.31 -12.61 2.45
C TYR A 234 10.57 -13.72 3.49
N GLY A 235 10.94 -14.91 3.06
CA GLY A 235 11.35 -16.04 3.91
C GLY A 235 10.23 -17.03 4.24
N SER A 236 8.96 -16.67 4.12
CA SER A 236 7.79 -17.53 4.33
C SER A 236 6.58 -17.03 3.56
N ASP A 237 5.53 -17.84 3.45
CA ASP A 237 4.25 -17.39 2.92
C ASP A 237 3.29 -17.11 4.06
N PRO A 238 2.86 -15.85 4.31
CA PRO A 238 1.98 -15.50 5.41
C PRO A 238 0.49 -15.66 5.07
N ARG A 239 0.16 -16.19 3.89
CA ARG A 239 -1.21 -16.24 3.38
C ARG A 239 -1.96 -17.47 3.90
N GLU A 240 -2.48 -17.38 5.13
CA GLU A 240 -3.40 -18.39 5.65
C GLU A 240 -4.71 -18.40 4.84
N PRO A 241 -5.20 -19.55 4.36
CA PRO A 241 -6.26 -19.59 3.34
C PRO A 241 -7.51 -18.76 3.65
N GLU A 242 -8.04 -18.83 4.87
CA GLU A 242 -9.26 -18.11 5.24
C GLU A 242 -9.02 -16.61 5.41
N GLU A 243 -7.92 -16.20 6.05
CA GLU A 243 -7.51 -14.81 6.17
C GLU A 243 -7.22 -14.19 4.81
N TRP A 244 -6.50 -14.93 3.99
CA TRP A 244 -6.20 -14.54 2.61
C TRP A 244 -7.47 -14.30 1.81
N ARG A 245 -8.44 -15.21 1.90
CA ARG A 245 -9.74 -15.06 1.22
C ARG A 245 -10.45 -13.79 1.64
N ARG A 246 -10.48 -13.48 2.94
CA ARG A 246 -11.09 -12.24 3.46
C ARG A 246 -10.38 -10.99 2.95
N ALA A 247 -9.05 -11.01 2.92
CA ALA A 247 -8.25 -9.89 2.38
C ALA A 247 -8.56 -9.64 0.89
N LEU A 248 -8.64 -10.70 0.08
CA LEU A 248 -8.98 -10.61 -1.33
C LEU A 248 -10.38 -10.01 -1.58
N VAL A 249 -11.39 -10.47 -0.83
CA VAL A 249 -12.76 -9.94 -0.95
C VAL A 249 -12.81 -8.47 -0.54
N ALA A 250 -12.16 -8.11 0.57
CA ALA A 250 -12.14 -6.74 1.07
C ALA A 250 -11.44 -5.78 0.09
N GLU A 251 -10.32 -6.20 -0.50
CA GLU A 251 -9.60 -5.40 -1.50
C GLU A 251 -10.41 -5.26 -2.80
N ALA A 252 -11.04 -6.33 -3.29
CA ALA A 252 -11.82 -6.29 -4.52
C ALA A 252 -13.06 -5.37 -4.39
N VAL A 253 -13.77 -5.43 -3.25
CA VAL A 253 -14.89 -4.52 -2.96
C VAL A 253 -14.38 -3.10 -2.83
N GLY A 254 -13.31 -2.88 -2.05
CA GLY A 254 -12.73 -1.56 -1.84
C GLY A 254 -12.28 -0.91 -3.15
N THR A 255 -11.61 -1.68 -4.03
CA THR A 255 -11.17 -1.24 -5.35
C THR A 255 -12.35 -0.80 -6.23
N ALA A 256 -13.39 -1.64 -6.36
CA ALA A 256 -14.55 -1.32 -7.21
C ALA A 256 -15.30 -0.07 -6.73
N VAL A 257 -15.47 0.08 -5.42
CA VAL A 257 -16.22 1.21 -4.82
C VAL A 257 -15.42 2.50 -4.88
N TRP A 258 -14.13 2.46 -4.50
CA TRP A 258 -13.28 3.64 -4.53
C TRP A 258 -13.08 4.17 -5.95
N ALA A 259 -12.79 3.28 -6.90
CA ALA A 259 -12.57 3.67 -8.29
C ALA A 259 -13.81 4.29 -8.93
N TYR A 260 -15.01 3.79 -8.58
CA TYR A 260 -16.27 4.43 -8.96
C TYR A 260 -16.37 5.85 -8.40
N GLY A 261 -16.02 6.03 -7.12
CA GLY A 261 -16.09 7.32 -6.44
C GLY A 261 -15.18 8.39 -7.02
N VAL A 262 -13.99 8.01 -7.50
CA VAL A 262 -13.01 8.93 -8.12
C VAL A 262 -13.12 9.00 -9.66
N GLY A 263 -13.98 8.19 -10.27
CA GLY A 263 -14.19 8.18 -11.72
C GLY A 263 -13.12 7.42 -12.51
N ASP A 264 -12.32 6.56 -11.87
CA ASP A 264 -11.33 5.70 -12.56
C ASP A 264 -12.00 4.44 -13.11
N ALA A 265 -12.45 4.52 -14.37
CA ALA A 265 -13.18 3.44 -15.02
C ALA A 265 -12.33 2.17 -15.23
N ALA A 266 -11.02 2.30 -15.46
CA ALA A 266 -10.14 1.16 -15.70
C ALA A 266 -9.93 0.37 -14.39
N PHE A 267 -9.70 1.08 -13.31
CA PHE A 267 -9.51 0.49 -11.99
C PHE A 267 -10.83 -0.07 -11.41
N GLU A 268 -11.99 0.57 -11.70
CA GLU A 268 -13.31 0.03 -11.38
C GLU A 268 -13.55 -1.32 -12.08
N GLN A 269 -13.22 -1.42 -13.37
CA GLN A 269 -13.32 -2.68 -14.11
C GLN A 269 -12.43 -3.78 -13.54
N LEU A 270 -11.23 -3.42 -13.03
CA LEU A 270 -10.37 -4.36 -12.32
C LEU A 270 -11.10 -4.92 -11.08
N GLY A 271 -11.64 -4.05 -10.22
CA GLY A 271 -12.41 -4.47 -9.04
C GLY A 271 -13.57 -5.40 -9.40
N HIS A 272 -14.31 -5.08 -10.46
CA HIS A 272 -15.41 -5.93 -10.96
C HIS A 272 -14.92 -7.30 -11.48
N ARG A 273 -13.76 -7.38 -12.13
CA ARG A 273 -13.19 -8.67 -12.57
C ARG A 273 -12.81 -9.51 -11.35
N LEU A 274 -12.07 -8.94 -10.41
CA LEU A 274 -11.66 -9.62 -9.19
C LEU A 274 -12.85 -10.19 -8.41
N LEU A 275 -13.92 -9.41 -8.24
CA LEU A 275 -15.14 -9.87 -7.57
C LEU A 275 -15.80 -11.05 -8.31
N ARG A 276 -15.86 -11.01 -9.65
CA ARG A 276 -16.43 -12.12 -10.42
C ARG A 276 -15.60 -13.39 -10.32
N GLU A 277 -14.29 -13.28 -10.29
CA GLU A 277 -13.36 -14.41 -10.10
C GLU A 277 -13.58 -15.04 -8.74
N LEU A 278 -13.55 -14.27 -7.67
CA LEU A 278 -13.76 -14.72 -6.30
C LEU A 278 -15.11 -15.42 -6.12
N VAL A 279 -16.19 -14.86 -6.71
CA VAL A 279 -17.54 -15.47 -6.64
C VAL A 279 -17.60 -16.80 -7.42
N ARG A 280 -16.84 -16.96 -8.51
CA ARG A 280 -16.76 -18.22 -9.26
C ARG A 280 -15.98 -19.30 -8.52
N GLU A 281 -14.87 -18.93 -7.87
CA GLU A 281 -14.05 -19.82 -7.05
C GLU A 281 -14.87 -20.43 -5.91
N THR A 282 -15.64 -19.60 -5.21
CA THR A 282 -16.57 -20.08 -4.16
C THR A 282 -17.59 -21.09 -4.70
N ALA A 283 -18.13 -20.85 -5.89
CA ALA A 283 -19.13 -21.74 -6.50
C ALA A 283 -18.57 -23.10 -6.95
N ARG A 284 -17.26 -23.19 -7.17
CA ARG A 284 -16.57 -24.44 -7.58
C ARG A 284 -16.03 -25.25 -6.39
N GLY A 285 -15.98 -24.67 -5.19
CA GLY A 285 -15.29 -25.26 -4.04
C GLY A 285 -13.76 -25.24 -4.17
N ASP A 286 -13.24 -24.57 -5.19
CA ASP A 286 -11.80 -24.43 -5.46
C ASP A 286 -11.22 -23.28 -4.64
N TYR A 287 -10.94 -23.56 -3.36
CA TYR A 287 -9.97 -22.73 -2.64
C TYR A 287 -8.59 -23.14 -3.14
N ALA A 288 -8.02 -22.41 -4.08
CA ALA A 288 -6.63 -22.62 -4.48
C ALA A 288 -5.74 -22.44 -3.26
N GLN A 289 -5.21 -23.54 -2.73
CA GLN A 289 -4.14 -23.51 -1.75
C GLN A 289 -2.93 -22.83 -2.41
N PRO A 290 -2.25 -21.89 -1.74
CA PRO A 290 -0.96 -21.41 -2.22
C PRO A 290 -0.07 -22.64 -2.43
N SER A 291 0.65 -22.65 -3.57
CA SER A 291 1.49 -23.77 -3.98
C SER A 291 2.43 -24.15 -2.84
N SER A 292 2.14 -25.26 -2.16
CA SER A 292 3.04 -25.81 -1.17
C SER A 292 4.30 -26.28 -1.90
N CYS A 293 5.37 -25.51 -1.83
CA CYS A 293 6.69 -25.96 -2.19
C CYS A 293 7.03 -27.11 -1.24
N SER A 294 6.84 -28.35 -1.69
CA SER A 294 7.28 -29.54 -0.98
C SER A 294 8.81 -29.55 -0.98
N CYS A 295 9.40 -29.04 0.09
CA CYS A 295 10.78 -29.36 0.44
C CYS A 295 10.83 -30.86 0.77
N SER A 296 11.12 -31.70 -0.21
CA SER A 296 11.58 -33.05 0.03
C SER A 296 12.96 -32.99 0.69
N SER A 297 12.97 -33.07 2.02
CA SER A 297 14.17 -33.35 2.79
C SER A 297 14.61 -34.80 2.49
N SER A 298 15.50 -34.94 1.51
CA SER A 298 16.37 -36.11 1.41
C SER A 298 17.57 -35.84 2.31
N MET A 299 17.57 -36.41 3.49
CA MET A 299 18.81 -36.61 4.25
C MET A 299 19.50 -37.87 3.75
N PRO A 300 20.85 -37.85 3.65
CA PRO A 300 21.66 -39.04 3.48
C PRO A 300 21.75 -39.87 4.76
#